data_23b4346ff0e030b5ad068ea3c4cbf9c2
#
_entry.id   23b4346ff0e030b5ad068ea3c4cbf9c2
#
_cell.length_a   1.000
_cell.length_b   1.000
_cell.length_c   1.000
_cell.angle_alpha   90.00
_cell.angle_beta   90.00
_cell.angle_gamma   90.00
#
_symmetry.space_group_name_H-M   'P 1'
#
loop_
_entity.id
_entity.type
_entity.pdbx_description
1 polymer ?
#
loop_
_entity_poly.entity_id
_entity_poly.type
_entity_poly.pdbx_seq_one_letter_code
_entity_poly.pdbx_strand_id
1 'polypeptide(L)'
;MKTGAPQKCPFDQNGVYQRLWTVTRDGVRTCYPPLNNYATHEWWSADGTKIYYCNQLGLCSINIENGEHIVTHPCRPWHGFSSRDDSMFTFDQMVRDRYADWYRGCAASVHFWNAKTNREIKFITRMPEYCEPGDYFPFHLDPHPRFTENEQYIVFTVSENGCPNLAIIPVAPLLEMTK
;
A
#
# COMPACT_ATOMS: atom_id res chain seq x y z
N MET A 1 27.63 12.43 -19.13
CA MET A 1 26.24 11.99 -19.03
C MET A 1 26.19 10.51 -19.35
N LYS A 2 25.98 9.64 -18.37
CA LYS A 2 25.77 8.20 -18.64
C LYS A 2 24.28 8.02 -18.94
N THR A 3 23.93 7.99 -20.21
CA THR A 3 22.62 7.47 -20.64
C THR A 3 22.66 5.95 -20.44
N GLY A 4 22.36 5.51 -19.23
CA GLY A 4 22.12 4.09 -19.00
C GLY A 4 20.96 3.67 -19.89
N ALA A 5 21.22 2.78 -20.84
CA ALA A 5 20.15 2.13 -21.57
C ALA A 5 19.16 1.52 -20.56
N PRO A 6 17.85 1.63 -20.77
CA PRO A 6 16.88 1.05 -19.87
C PRO A 6 17.18 -0.44 -19.70
N GLN A 7 17.58 -0.83 -18.52
CA GLN A 7 17.75 -2.23 -18.19
C GLN A 7 16.43 -2.94 -18.46
N LYS A 8 16.43 -3.94 -19.35
CA LYS A 8 15.23 -4.75 -19.58
C LYS A 8 14.89 -5.46 -18.28
N CYS A 9 13.89 -4.95 -17.56
CA CYS A 9 13.33 -5.71 -16.46
C CYS A 9 12.66 -6.97 -17.01
N PRO A 10 12.88 -8.14 -16.42
CA PRO A 10 12.14 -9.33 -16.78
C PRO A 10 10.63 -9.08 -16.60
N PHE A 11 9.84 -9.66 -17.51
CA PHE A 11 8.38 -9.62 -17.40
C PHE A 11 7.94 -10.35 -16.13
N ASP A 12 6.88 -9.87 -15.49
CA ASP A 12 6.14 -10.69 -14.55
C ASP A 12 5.52 -11.89 -15.26
N GLN A 13 4.88 -12.78 -14.51
CA GLN A 13 4.25 -13.98 -15.09
C GLN A 13 3.15 -13.66 -16.12
N ASN A 14 2.67 -12.42 -16.17
CA ASN A 14 1.63 -11.92 -17.07
C ASN A 14 2.18 -10.99 -18.16
N GLY A 15 3.49 -10.80 -18.23
CA GLY A 15 4.13 -9.91 -19.20
C GLY A 15 4.05 -8.42 -18.85
N VAL A 16 3.66 -8.07 -17.63
CA VAL A 16 3.57 -6.69 -17.17
C VAL A 16 4.89 -6.26 -16.54
N TYR A 17 5.40 -5.12 -16.98
CA TYR A 17 6.57 -4.47 -16.38
C TYR A 17 6.11 -3.48 -15.33
N GLN A 18 6.50 -3.74 -14.10
CA GLN A 18 6.35 -2.75 -13.03
C GLN A 18 7.70 -2.14 -12.70
N ARG A 19 7.74 -0.83 -12.58
CA ARG A 19 8.97 -0.06 -12.33
C ARG A 19 8.65 1.16 -11.51
N LEU A 20 9.56 1.49 -10.62
CA LEU A 20 9.55 2.77 -9.92
C LEU A 20 10.36 3.77 -10.73
N TRP A 21 9.84 4.96 -10.92
CA TRP A 21 10.52 6.04 -11.62
C TRP A 21 10.53 7.29 -10.75
N THR A 22 11.66 7.96 -10.74
CA THR A 22 11.74 9.35 -10.29
C THR A 22 12.00 10.25 -11.47
N VAL A 23 11.46 11.47 -11.38
CA VAL A 23 11.71 12.55 -12.35
C VAL A 23 12.08 13.78 -11.57
N THR A 24 13.24 14.36 -11.84
CA THR A 24 13.66 15.63 -11.26
C THR A 24 12.97 16.81 -11.97
N ARG A 25 13.05 18.01 -11.39
CA ARG A 25 12.44 19.22 -11.99
C ARG A 25 13.05 19.57 -13.36
N ASP A 26 14.29 19.23 -13.61
CA ASP A 26 15.00 19.39 -14.88
C ASP A 26 14.79 18.22 -15.85
N GLY A 27 13.90 17.26 -15.49
CA GLY A 27 13.45 16.18 -16.37
C GLY A 27 14.35 14.95 -16.38
N VAL A 28 15.34 14.86 -15.50
CA VAL A 28 16.16 13.65 -15.38
C VAL A 28 15.31 12.51 -14.81
N ARG A 29 15.33 11.37 -15.49
CA ARG A 29 14.55 10.16 -15.12
C ARG A 29 15.47 9.09 -14.59
N THR A 30 15.12 8.51 -13.45
CA THR A 30 15.81 7.35 -12.89
C THR A 30 14.84 6.21 -12.70
N CYS A 31 15.21 5.02 -13.13
CA CYS A 31 14.41 3.80 -13.01
C CYS A 31 14.96 2.93 -11.88
N TYR A 32 14.09 2.44 -11.05
CA TYR A 32 14.39 1.52 -9.96
C TYR A 32 13.58 0.24 -10.16
N PRO A 33 14.22 -0.90 -10.50
CA PRO A 33 13.52 -2.18 -10.59
C PRO A 33 13.07 -2.61 -9.18
N PRO A 34 11.78 -2.88 -8.95
CA PRO A 34 11.31 -3.30 -7.65
C PRO A 34 11.72 -4.74 -7.32
N LEU A 35 11.66 -5.09 -6.03
CA LEU A 35 11.81 -6.48 -5.59
C LEU A 35 10.78 -7.38 -6.29
N ASN A 36 11.20 -8.55 -6.75
CA ASN A 36 10.36 -9.52 -7.47
C ASN A 36 9.62 -8.91 -8.69
N ASN A 37 10.14 -7.82 -9.26
CA ASN A 37 9.54 -7.11 -10.40
C ASN A 37 8.09 -6.67 -10.18
N TYR A 38 7.68 -6.46 -8.92
CA TYR A 38 6.33 -6.04 -8.56
C TYR A 38 6.37 -4.84 -7.63
N ALA A 39 5.72 -3.75 -8.01
CA ALA A 39 5.48 -2.58 -7.20
C ALA A 39 4.16 -1.92 -7.58
N THR A 40 3.38 -1.56 -6.58
CA THR A 40 2.15 -0.77 -6.74
C THR A 40 2.04 0.23 -5.61
N HIS A 41 1.26 1.30 -5.84
CA HIS A 41 0.87 2.25 -4.79
C HIS A 41 2.07 2.84 -4.05
N GLU A 42 2.88 3.60 -4.80
CA GLU A 42 4.12 4.18 -4.34
C GLU A 42 3.87 5.52 -3.62
N TRP A 43 4.70 5.79 -2.60
CA TRP A 43 4.76 7.10 -1.95
C TRP A 43 6.16 7.40 -1.44
N TRP A 44 6.45 8.67 -1.20
CA TRP A 44 7.73 9.11 -0.67
C TRP A 44 7.83 8.91 0.84
N SER A 45 9.03 8.57 1.33
CA SER A 45 9.36 8.69 2.74
C SER A 45 9.32 10.16 3.19
N ALA A 46 9.14 10.38 4.49
CA ALA A 46 9.07 11.71 5.07
C ALA A 46 10.29 12.60 4.75
N ASP A 47 11.47 12.00 4.73
CA ASP A 47 12.75 12.68 4.43
C ASP A 47 13.08 12.76 2.93
N GLY A 48 12.27 12.15 2.08
CA GLY A 48 12.46 12.13 0.63
C GLY A 48 13.63 11.25 0.15
N THR A 49 14.24 10.44 1.02
CA THR A 49 15.38 9.59 0.68
C THR A 49 14.98 8.22 0.14
N LYS A 50 13.71 7.83 0.33
CA LYS A 50 13.18 6.53 -0.05
C LYS A 50 11.85 6.67 -0.79
N ILE A 51 11.54 5.65 -1.59
CA ILE A 51 10.21 5.41 -2.11
C ILE A 51 9.69 4.15 -1.42
N TYR A 52 8.56 4.28 -0.73
CA TYR A 52 7.79 3.13 -0.27
C TYR A 52 6.91 2.61 -1.39
N TYR A 53 6.61 1.33 -1.37
CA TYR A 53 5.70 0.69 -2.32
C TYR A 53 5.11 -0.60 -1.74
N CYS A 54 3.94 -0.96 -2.23
CA CYS A 54 3.31 -2.24 -1.91
C CYS A 54 3.88 -3.35 -2.80
N ASN A 55 4.21 -4.48 -2.20
CA ASN A 55 4.78 -5.65 -2.86
C ASN A 55 4.17 -6.94 -2.28
N GLN A 56 4.32 -8.05 -2.97
CA GLN A 56 3.89 -9.36 -2.47
C GLN A 56 4.65 -9.82 -1.23
N LEU A 57 5.84 -9.25 -0.97
CA LEU A 57 6.66 -9.51 0.22
C LEU A 57 6.26 -8.63 1.41
N GLY A 58 5.60 -7.50 1.16
CA GLY A 58 5.22 -6.55 2.20
C GLY A 58 5.15 -5.10 1.75
N LEU A 59 5.11 -4.22 2.74
CA LEU A 59 5.49 -2.84 2.56
C LEU A 59 6.99 -2.79 2.34
N CYS A 60 7.42 -2.37 1.18
CA CYS A 60 8.81 -2.29 0.80
C CYS A 60 9.26 -0.84 0.66
N SER A 61 10.55 -0.62 0.73
CA SER A 61 11.15 0.67 0.38
C SER A 61 12.39 0.48 -0.47
N ILE A 62 12.70 1.50 -1.26
CA ILE A 62 13.95 1.61 -1.99
C ILE A 62 14.62 2.95 -1.65
N ASN A 63 15.89 2.91 -1.31
CA ASN A 63 16.71 4.10 -1.17
C ASN A 63 17.07 4.63 -2.56
N ILE A 64 16.77 5.91 -2.83
CA ILE A 64 16.94 6.49 -4.17
C ILE A 64 18.39 6.81 -4.52
N GLU A 65 19.29 6.90 -3.54
CA GLU A 65 20.70 7.20 -3.77
C GLU A 65 21.50 5.95 -4.16
N ASN A 66 21.30 4.84 -3.43
CA ASN A 66 22.08 3.62 -3.61
C ASN A 66 21.31 2.45 -4.24
N GLY A 67 19.98 2.57 -4.39
CA GLY A 67 19.13 1.54 -4.96
C GLY A 67 18.89 0.34 -4.02
N GLU A 68 19.20 0.46 -2.74
CA GLU A 68 19.00 -0.62 -1.77
C GLU A 68 17.52 -0.80 -1.44
N HIS A 69 17.06 -2.05 -1.52
CA HIS A 69 15.68 -2.43 -1.18
C HIS A 69 15.60 -3.05 0.20
N ILE A 70 14.53 -2.70 0.93
CA ILE A 70 14.22 -3.25 2.23
C ILE A 70 12.75 -3.67 2.26
N VAL A 71 12.46 -4.86 2.80
CA VAL A 71 11.10 -5.21 3.24
C VAL A 71 10.90 -4.54 4.59
N THR A 72 10.22 -3.41 4.58
CA THR A 72 10.01 -2.57 5.76
C THR A 72 9.08 -3.24 6.76
N HIS A 73 8.02 -3.87 6.24
CA HIS A 73 7.07 -4.65 7.05
C HIS A 73 6.55 -5.83 6.24
N PRO A 74 6.81 -7.08 6.66
CA PRO A 74 6.33 -8.27 5.94
C PRO A 74 4.82 -8.42 6.13
N CYS A 75 4.07 -8.26 5.05
CA CYS A 75 2.62 -8.36 4.98
C CYS A 75 2.19 -8.58 3.52
N ARG A 76 0.91 -8.48 3.21
CA ARG A 76 0.42 -8.53 1.81
C ARG A 76 -0.45 -7.33 1.50
N PRO A 77 0.12 -6.13 1.50
CA PRO A 77 -0.62 -4.90 1.34
C PRO A 77 -1.09 -4.73 -0.12
N TRP A 78 -2.24 -4.13 -0.28
CA TRP A 78 -2.68 -3.57 -1.55
C TRP A 78 -2.35 -2.08 -1.63
N HIS A 79 -2.81 -1.32 -0.64
CA HIS A 79 -2.53 0.10 -0.50
C HIS A 79 -1.83 0.34 0.82
N GLY A 80 -0.95 1.29 0.85
CA GLY A 80 -0.25 1.67 2.07
C GLY A 80 0.08 3.16 2.10
N PHE A 81 0.27 3.67 3.30
CA PHE A 81 0.70 5.03 3.53
C PHE A 81 1.39 5.17 4.88
N SER A 82 2.38 6.06 4.98
CA SER A 82 3.07 6.36 6.23
C SER A 82 2.64 7.71 6.83
N SER A 83 2.88 7.88 8.13
CA SER A 83 2.85 9.18 8.80
C SER A 83 3.98 10.09 8.29
N ARG A 84 3.90 11.38 8.63
CA ARG A 84 4.89 12.38 8.20
C ARG A 84 6.31 12.14 8.72
N ASP A 85 6.46 11.33 9.76
CA ASP A 85 7.76 10.96 10.33
C ASP A 85 8.11 9.49 10.09
N ASP A 86 7.35 8.79 9.26
CA ASP A 86 7.47 7.35 8.96
C ASP A 86 7.47 6.44 10.21
N SER A 87 6.89 6.91 11.32
CA SER A 87 6.80 6.13 12.54
C SER A 87 5.54 5.28 12.65
N MET A 88 4.54 5.58 11.83
CA MET A 88 3.26 4.88 11.74
C MET A 88 2.95 4.57 10.29
N PHE A 89 2.37 3.41 10.05
CA PHE A 89 1.89 3.01 8.73
C PHE A 89 0.45 2.54 8.83
N THR A 90 -0.32 2.81 7.80
CA THR A 90 -1.62 2.21 7.59
C THR A 90 -1.65 1.54 6.23
N PHE A 91 -2.28 0.39 6.14
CA PHE A 91 -2.41 -0.35 4.89
C PHE A 91 -3.66 -1.23 4.92
N ASP A 92 -4.08 -1.65 3.76
CA ASP A 92 -5.14 -2.63 3.62
C ASP A 92 -4.60 -3.94 3.05
N GLN A 93 -5.29 -5.01 3.36
CA GLN A 93 -5.07 -6.31 2.75
C GLN A 93 -6.35 -7.14 2.74
N MET A 94 -6.38 -8.16 1.92
CA MET A 94 -7.50 -9.10 1.91
C MET A 94 -7.47 -9.99 3.15
N VAL A 95 -8.65 -10.32 3.65
CA VAL A 95 -8.78 -11.28 4.77
C VAL A 95 -8.49 -12.72 4.32
N ARG A 96 -8.68 -13.01 3.03
CA ARG A 96 -8.42 -14.33 2.44
C ARG A 96 -7.35 -14.24 1.37
N ASP A 97 -6.45 -15.20 1.35
CA ASP A 97 -5.28 -15.30 0.48
C ASP A 97 -5.59 -15.58 -1.02
N ARG A 98 -6.81 -15.34 -1.47
CA ARG A 98 -7.21 -15.65 -2.85
C ARG A 98 -7.35 -14.38 -3.67
N TYR A 99 -6.38 -14.12 -4.52
CA TYR A 99 -6.39 -13.05 -5.54
C TYR A 99 -7.70 -13.04 -6.37
N ALA A 100 -8.28 -14.20 -6.62
CA ALA A 100 -9.52 -14.33 -7.37
C ALA A 100 -10.76 -13.81 -6.63
N ASP A 101 -10.66 -13.59 -5.32
CA ASP A 101 -11.80 -13.18 -4.50
C ASP A 101 -11.87 -11.66 -4.28
N TRP A 102 -10.81 -10.91 -4.64
CA TRP A 102 -10.76 -9.46 -4.50
C TRP A 102 -11.94 -8.74 -5.17
N TYR A 103 -12.26 -9.17 -6.37
CA TYR A 103 -13.36 -8.60 -7.15
C TYR A 103 -14.74 -9.18 -6.80
N ARG A 104 -14.83 -10.02 -5.76
CA ARG A 104 -16.02 -10.81 -5.44
C ARG A 104 -16.58 -10.52 -4.05
N GLY A 105 -16.38 -9.32 -3.52
CA GLY A 105 -16.94 -8.93 -2.23
C GLY A 105 -16.25 -9.58 -1.01
N CYS A 106 -14.95 -9.87 -1.11
CA CYS A 106 -14.18 -10.37 0.03
C CYS A 106 -14.03 -9.30 1.10
N ALA A 107 -14.08 -9.70 2.34
CA ALA A 107 -13.75 -8.82 3.44
C ALA A 107 -12.30 -8.36 3.32
N ALA A 108 -12.09 -7.05 3.39
CA ALA A 108 -10.77 -6.46 3.50
C ALA A 108 -10.46 -6.15 4.96
N SER A 109 -9.20 -6.04 5.29
CA SER A 109 -8.74 -5.54 6.58
C SER A 109 -7.93 -4.27 6.39
N VAL A 110 -8.13 -3.33 7.31
CA VAL A 110 -7.29 -2.14 7.46
C VAL A 110 -6.37 -2.37 8.64
N HIS A 111 -5.12 -2.00 8.50
CA HIS A 111 -4.08 -2.21 9.47
C HIS A 111 -3.47 -0.88 9.90
N PHE A 112 -3.12 -0.81 11.16
CA PHE A 112 -2.26 0.22 11.72
C PHE A 112 -1.02 -0.46 12.28
N TRP A 113 0.15 -0.07 11.80
CA TRP A 113 1.43 -0.57 12.29
C TRP A 113 2.25 0.57 12.89
N ASN A 114 2.62 0.41 14.15
CA ASN A 114 3.53 1.29 14.86
C ASN A 114 4.96 0.77 14.66
N ALA A 115 5.72 1.43 13.80
CA ALA A 115 7.08 1.01 13.44
C ALA A 115 8.06 1.14 14.61
N LYS A 116 7.82 2.04 15.56
CA LYS A 116 8.68 2.23 16.75
C LYS A 116 8.63 1.03 17.71
N THR A 117 7.49 0.40 17.83
CA THR A 117 7.27 -0.75 18.73
C THR A 117 7.17 -2.08 18.01
N ASN A 118 7.08 -2.02 16.68
CA ASN A 118 6.81 -3.15 15.80
C ASN A 118 5.50 -3.89 16.14
N ARG A 119 4.49 -3.16 16.61
CA ARG A 119 3.16 -3.69 16.92
C ARG A 119 2.13 -3.24 15.91
N GLU A 120 1.19 -4.14 15.65
CA GLU A 120 0.16 -3.95 14.62
C GLU A 120 -1.23 -4.19 15.19
N ILE A 121 -2.21 -3.41 14.72
CA ILE A 121 -3.64 -3.60 14.97
C ILE A 121 -4.33 -3.77 13.64
N LYS A 122 -5.25 -4.72 13.60
CA LYS A 122 -6.04 -5.07 12.43
C LYS A 122 -7.52 -4.78 12.66
N PHE A 123 -8.14 -4.10 11.71
CA PHE A 123 -9.58 -3.89 11.64
C PHE A 123 -10.15 -4.65 10.44
N ILE A 124 -11.24 -5.38 10.63
CA ILE A 124 -11.92 -6.05 9.53
C ILE A 124 -13.05 -5.15 9.04
N THR A 125 -13.03 -4.80 7.77
CA THR A 125 -14.12 -4.07 7.12
C THR A 125 -15.13 -5.07 6.58
N ARG A 126 -16.41 -4.71 6.63
CA ARG A 126 -17.42 -5.45 5.90
C ARG A 126 -17.39 -5.03 4.44
N MET A 127 -17.33 -6.00 3.53
CA MET A 127 -17.51 -5.77 2.11
C MET A 127 -18.97 -6.02 1.72
N PRO A 128 -19.46 -5.44 0.61
CA PRO A 128 -20.84 -5.63 0.19
C PRO A 128 -21.13 -7.10 -0.05
N GLU A 129 -22.28 -7.56 0.45
CA GLU A 129 -22.76 -8.94 0.33
C GLU A 129 -23.26 -9.30 -1.09
N TYR A 130 -23.09 -8.39 -2.07
CA TYR A 130 -23.86 -8.40 -3.33
C TYR A 130 -23.10 -8.94 -4.55
N CYS A 131 -21.91 -9.49 -4.38
CA CYS A 131 -21.24 -10.11 -5.53
C CYS A 131 -21.53 -11.61 -5.56
N GLU A 132 -22.44 -12.02 -6.42
CA GLU A 132 -22.54 -13.42 -6.79
C GLU A 132 -21.22 -13.92 -7.41
N PRO A 133 -20.81 -15.16 -7.15
CA PRO A 133 -19.62 -15.72 -7.76
C PRO A 133 -19.73 -15.67 -9.29
N GLY A 134 -18.92 -14.85 -9.92
CA GLY A 134 -18.88 -14.69 -11.37
C GLY A 134 -19.33 -13.32 -11.88
N ASP A 135 -19.96 -12.51 -11.07
CA ASP A 135 -20.33 -11.15 -11.46
C ASP A 135 -19.13 -10.21 -11.36
N TYR A 136 -18.89 -9.47 -12.44
CA TYR A 136 -17.95 -8.37 -12.44
C TYR A 136 -18.56 -7.20 -11.68
N PHE A 137 -18.03 -6.90 -10.51
CA PHE A 137 -18.48 -5.74 -9.74
C PHE A 137 -17.96 -4.46 -10.41
N PRO A 138 -18.83 -3.58 -10.90
CA PRO A 138 -18.40 -2.38 -11.64
C PRO A 138 -17.73 -1.33 -10.74
N PHE A 139 -17.77 -1.51 -9.42
CA PHE A 139 -17.18 -0.59 -8.45
C PHE A 139 -16.14 -1.30 -7.61
N HIS A 140 -14.91 -0.87 -7.76
CA HIS A 140 -13.80 -1.33 -6.96
C HIS A 140 -13.81 -0.58 -5.63
N LEU A 141 -14.23 -1.24 -4.56
CA LEU A 141 -14.28 -0.69 -3.21
C LEU A 141 -13.07 -1.14 -2.41
N ASP A 142 -11.95 -0.46 -2.60
CA ASP A 142 -10.79 -0.65 -1.75
C ASP A 142 -10.90 0.20 -0.50
N PRO A 143 -10.50 -0.29 0.68
CA PRO A 143 -10.40 0.53 1.87
C PRO A 143 -9.49 1.74 1.70
N HIS A 144 -8.34 1.55 1.06
CA HIS A 144 -7.38 2.59 0.69
C HIS A 144 -7.08 3.56 1.85
N PRO A 145 -6.61 3.05 3.00
CA PRO A 145 -6.50 3.83 4.21
C PRO A 145 -5.44 4.92 4.08
N ARG A 146 -5.73 6.08 4.68
CA ARG A 146 -4.85 7.24 4.72
C ARG A 146 -4.93 7.95 6.05
N PHE A 147 -3.81 8.49 6.52
CA PHE A 147 -3.82 9.45 7.61
C PHE A 147 -4.45 10.76 7.14
N THR A 148 -5.20 11.43 8.04
CA THR A 148 -5.58 12.82 7.84
C THR A 148 -4.35 13.73 7.90
N GLU A 149 -4.47 14.96 7.41
CA GLU A 149 -3.34 15.90 7.36
C GLU A 149 -2.67 16.12 8.73
N ASN A 150 -3.46 16.17 9.79
CA ASN A 150 -2.98 16.33 11.16
C ASN A 150 -2.64 15.00 11.87
N GLU A 151 -2.77 13.86 11.17
CA GLU A 151 -2.49 12.51 11.64
C GLU A 151 -3.30 12.07 12.88
N GLN A 152 -4.39 12.78 13.18
CA GLN A 152 -5.26 12.43 14.28
C GLN A 152 -6.20 11.27 13.97
N TYR A 153 -6.42 11.00 12.67
CA TYR A 153 -7.33 9.97 12.21
C TYR A 153 -6.75 9.21 11.03
N ILE A 154 -7.24 7.97 10.87
CA ILE A 154 -7.14 7.19 9.64
C ILE A 154 -8.52 7.21 9.00
N VAL A 155 -8.57 7.56 7.70
CA VAL A 155 -9.78 7.56 6.87
C VAL A 155 -9.67 6.43 5.87
N PHE A 156 -10.75 5.67 5.65
CA PHE A 156 -10.79 4.59 4.68
C PHE A 156 -12.21 4.35 4.17
N THR A 157 -12.32 3.72 3.02
CA THR A 157 -13.60 3.35 2.43
C THR A 157 -14.16 2.08 3.09
N VAL A 158 -15.45 2.09 3.36
CA VAL A 158 -16.23 0.93 3.83
C VAL A 158 -17.47 0.77 2.96
N SER A 159 -18.06 -0.41 3.00
CA SER A 159 -19.40 -0.62 2.45
C SER A 159 -20.40 -0.76 3.60
N GLU A 160 -21.46 0.02 3.54
CA GLU A 160 -22.55 -0.03 4.49
C GLU A 160 -23.89 0.02 3.72
N ASN A 161 -24.74 -0.95 3.95
CA ASN A 161 -26.04 -1.09 3.27
C ASN A 161 -25.93 -1.05 1.74
N GLY A 162 -24.88 -1.64 1.16
CA GLY A 162 -24.64 -1.66 -0.28
C GLY A 162 -24.14 -0.35 -0.89
N CYS A 163 -23.82 0.65 -0.07
CA CYS A 163 -23.28 1.93 -0.50
C CYS A 163 -21.85 2.12 -0.01
N PRO A 164 -20.94 2.72 -0.83
CA PRO A 164 -19.65 3.15 -0.35
C PRO A 164 -19.81 4.31 0.64
N ASN A 165 -19.15 4.19 1.78
CA ASN A 165 -19.09 5.19 2.84
C ASN A 165 -17.66 5.42 3.27
N LEU A 166 -17.42 6.50 4.02
CA LEU A 166 -16.14 6.75 4.68
C LEU A 166 -16.24 6.35 6.15
N ALA A 167 -15.27 5.57 6.59
CA ALA A 167 -15.01 5.32 7.99
C ALA A 167 -13.82 6.15 8.46
N ILE A 168 -13.82 6.50 9.74
CA ILE A 168 -12.77 7.26 10.38
C ILE A 168 -12.43 6.63 11.74
N ILE A 169 -11.14 6.44 12.01
CA ILE A 169 -10.64 5.87 13.26
C ILE A 169 -9.63 6.84 13.88
N PRO A 170 -9.76 7.18 15.16
CA PRO A 170 -8.77 8.02 15.84
C PRO A 170 -7.44 7.26 16.04
N VAL A 171 -6.32 7.94 15.80
CA VAL A 171 -4.96 7.36 15.90
C VAL A 171 -4.52 7.22 17.36
N ALA A 172 -4.91 8.14 18.24
CA ALA A 172 -4.46 8.13 19.62
C ALA A 172 -4.73 6.82 20.39
N PRO A 173 -5.92 6.20 20.32
CA PRO A 173 -6.15 4.88 20.90
C PRO A 173 -5.28 3.77 20.28
N LEU A 174 -4.98 3.84 18.96
CA LEU A 174 -4.13 2.85 18.29
C LEU A 174 -2.69 2.91 18.79
N LEU A 175 -2.18 4.12 18.98
CA LEU A 175 -0.86 4.33 19.58
C LEU A 175 -0.81 3.79 21.01
N GLU A 176 -1.85 4.00 21.81
CA GLU A 176 -1.91 3.46 23.16
C GLU A 176 -1.90 1.93 23.19
N MET A 177 -2.65 1.30 22.31
CA MET A 177 -2.73 -0.16 22.19
C MET A 177 -1.45 -0.78 21.59
N THR A 178 -0.60 0.01 20.94
CA THR A 178 0.65 -0.43 20.30
C THR A 178 1.91 0.09 20.98
N LYS A 179 1.82 0.50 22.25
CA LYS A 179 2.98 0.87 23.10
C LYS A 179 3.89 -0.29 23.41
#